data_8dca9c1ef1d115f1b4c940baaf49fcb4
#
_entry.id   8dca9c1ef1d115f1b4c940baaf49fcb4
#
_cell.length_a   1.000
_cell.length_b   1.000
_cell.length_c   1.000
_cell.angle_alpha   90.00
_cell.angle_beta   90.00
_cell.angle_gamma   90.00
#
_symmetry.space_group_name_H-M   'P 1'
#
loop_
_entity.id
_entity.type
_entity.pdbx_description
1 polymer ?
#
loop_
_entity_poly.entity_id
_entity_poly.type
_entity_poly.pdbx_seq_one_letter_code
_entity_poly.pdbx_strand_id
1 'polypeptide(L)'
;SFTLEAPTVSKYDDETILIEFSGEDAALLIGKEGYRYKALSYLLYNWINLKYGLNIRLEIAEFLKNQEEMIEKYLVPVIERIRNSGRGQTKILDGVLIKIALESLRAAFPEKYVGIKSGREGGKFIVVNDFNRKNA
;
A
#
# COMPACT_ATOMS: atom_id res chain seq x y z
N SER A 1 5.51 30.74 -4.06
CA SER A 1 6.60 29.86 -4.46
C SER A 1 6.45 28.47 -3.83
N PHE A 2 7.01 27.48 -4.47
CA PHE A 2 6.97 26.10 -4.03
C PHE A 2 8.26 25.78 -3.26
N THR A 3 8.12 25.31 -2.02
CA THR A 3 9.25 24.98 -1.16
C THR A 3 9.33 23.47 -0.95
N LEU A 4 10.35 22.86 -1.50
CA LEU A 4 10.60 21.44 -1.35
C LEU A 4 12.10 21.24 -1.10
N GLU A 5 12.43 20.52 -0.04
CA GLU A 5 13.82 20.17 0.25
C GLU A 5 14.25 19.05 -0.69
N ALA A 6 15.55 18.94 -0.95
CA ALA A 6 16.08 17.83 -1.71
C ALA A 6 15.72 16.50 -1.03
N PRO A 7 15.31 15.49 -1.80
CA PRO A 7 14.96 14.20 -1.20
C PRO A 7 16.16 13.55 -0.56
N THR A 8 15.94 12.83 0.53
CA THR A 8 16.95 12.00 1.15
C THR A 8 16.80 10.56 0.65
N VAL A 9 17.91 9.88 0.48
CA VAL A 9 17.92 8.49 0.03
C VAL A 9 18.76 7.69 1.02
N SER A 10 18.19 6.63 1.53
CA SER A 10 18.87 5.77 2.51
C SER A 10 18.47 4.31 2.32
N LYS A 11 19.20 3.42 2.96
CA LYS A 11 18.87 2.00 2.93
C LYS A 11 17.72 1.73 3.91
N TYR A 12 16.66 1.10 3.43
CA TYR A 12 15.57 0.64 4.27
C TYR A 12 15.83 -0.81 4.74
N ASP A 13 16.13 -1.68 3.79
CA ASP A 13 16.62 -3.04 4.04
C ASP A 13 17.52 -3.47 2.88
N ASP A 14 17.93 -4.74 2.82
CA ASP A 14 18.87 -5.21 1.80
C ASP A 14 18.32 -5.14 0.37
N GLU A 15 17.03 -5.06 0.21
CA GLU A 15 16.37 -5.08 -1.10
C GLU A 15 15.65 -3.77 -1.42
N THR A 16 15.59 -2.84 -0.47
CA THR A 16 14.74 -1.65 -0.59
C THR A 16 15.49 -0.40 -0.17
N ILE A 17 15.38 0.64 -0.97
CA ILE A 17 15.85 1.98 -0.59
C ILE A 17 14.66 2.83 -0.14
N LEU A 18 14.91 3.68 0.83
CA LEU A 18 13.96 4.66 1.34
C LEU A 18 14.24 6.00 0.68
N ILE A 19 13.23 6.55 0.03
CA ILE A 19 13.28 7.88 -0.58
C ILE A 19 12.29 8.75 0.17
N GLU A 20 12.79 9.83 0.79
CA GLU A 20 11.94 10.72 1.58
C GLU A 20 11.95 12.13 1.00
N PHE A 21 10.76 12.67 0.78
CA PHE A 21 10.57 14.07 0.43
C PHE A 21 10.02 14.81 1.64
N SER A 22 10.63 15.94 1.95
CA SER A 22 10.25 16.81 3.06
C SER A 22 10.26 18.27 2.61
N GLY A 23 9.96 19.16 3.52
CA GLY A 23 9.84 20.58 3.24
C GLY A 23 8.40 21.03 3.37
N GLU A 24 8.23 22.34 3.42
CA GLU A 24 6.93 22.96 3.69
C GLU A 24 5.85 22.52 2.69
N ASP A 25 6.20 22.36 1.42
CA ASP A 25 5.25 22.02 0.36
C ASP A 25 5.29 20.55 -0.05
N ALA A 26 5.96 19.69 0.72
CA ALA A 26 6.07 18.28 0.38
C ALA A 26 4.70 17.59 0.24
N ALA A 27 3.74 17.97 1.07
CA ALA A 27 2.39 17.39 1.00
C ALA A 27 1.70 17.58 -0.34
N LEU A 28 2.10 18.58 -1.12
CA LEU A 28 1.55 18.81 -2.47
C LEU A 28 1.89 17.65 -3.43
N LEU A 29 2.94 16.90 -3.14
CA LEU A 29 3.31 15.74 -3.95
C LEU A 29 2.39 14.54 -3.72
N ILE A 30 1.58 14.57 -2.69
CA ILE A 30 0.65 13.48 -2.38
C ILE A 30 -0.57 13.54 -3.30
N GLY A 31 -1.14 14.73 -3.45
CA GLY A 31 -2.33 14.93 -4.27
C GLY A 31 -3.59 14.38 -3.63
N LYS A 32 -4.72 14.56 -4.31
CA LYS A 32 -6.02 14.09 -3.86
C LYS A 32 -6.00 12.55 -3.77
N GLU A 33 -6.37 12.01 -2.61
CA GLU A 33 -6.43 10.56 -2.37
C GLU A 33 -5.12 9.83 -2.66
N GLY A 34 -3.99 10.56 -2.63
CA GLY A 34 -2.69 9.98 -2.90
C GLY A 34 -2.38 9.72 -4.36
N TYR A 35 -3.11 10.33 -5.30
CA TYR A 35 -2.88 10.09 -6.74
C TYR A 35 -1.49 10.49 -7.20
N ARG A 36 -0.99 11.64 -6.75
CA ARG A 36 0.37 12.06 -7.11
C ARG A 36 1.42 11.17 -6.46
N TYR A 37 1.17 10.76 -5.21
CA TYR A 37 2.03 9.82 -4.52
C TYR A 37 2.14 8.51 -5.30
N LYS A 38 1.01 7.95 -5.74
CA LYS A 38 1.00 6.71 -6.51
C LYS A 38 1.78 6.84 -7.82
N ALA A 39 1.56 7.93 -8.55
CA ALA A 39 2.26 8.17 -9.81
C ALA A 39 3.76 8.30 -9.61
N LEU A 40 4.18 9.07 -8.62
CA LEU A 40 5.60 9.25 -8.32
C LEU A 40 6.24 7.94 -7.85
N SER A 41 5.56 7.21 -6.98
CA SER A 41 6.02 5.91 -6.50
C SER A 41 6.22 4.93 -7.65
N TYR A 42 5.28 4.88 -8.59
CA TYR A 42 5.37 4.02 -9.77
C TYR A 42 6.57 4.38 -10.65
N LEU A 43 6.76 5.66 -10.93
CA LEU A 43 7.88 6.13 -11.75
C LEU A 43 9.22 5.83 -11.11
N LEU A 44 9.35 6.12 -9.82
CA LEU A 44 10.60 5.86 -9.08
C LEU A 44 10.88 4.36 -8.98
N TYR A 45 9.85 3.57 -8.69
CA TYR A 45 10.02 2.13 -8.64
C TYR A 45 10.52 1.57 -9.98
N ASN A 46 9.88 1.93 -11.08
CA ASN A 46 10.27 1.42 -12.38
C ASN A 46 11.70 1.81 -12.74
N TRP A 47 12.08 3.05 -12.49
CA TRP A 47 13.42 3.50 -12.75
C TRP A 47 14.47 2.77 -11.90
N ILE A 48 14.28 2.75 -10.60
CA ILE A 48 15.23 2.15 -9.65
C ILE A 48 15.30 0.63 -9.81
N ASN A 49 14.14 -0.02 -9.98
CA ASN A 49 14.10 -1.47 -10.13
C ASN A 49 14.77 -1.91 -11.44
N LEU A 50 14.49 -1.21 -12.53
CA LEU A 50 15.09 -1.53 -13.83
C LEU A 50 16.62 -1.37 -13.80
N LYS A 51 17.11 -0.31 -13.16
CA LYS A 51 18.53 0.00 -13.16
C LYS A 51 19.34 -0.75 -12.13
N TYR A 52 18.77 -0.98 -10.94
CA TYR A 52 19.48 -1.53 -9.78
C TYR A 52 18.89 -2.81 -9.23
N GLY A 53 17.71 -3.23 -9.71
CA GLY A 53 17.04 -4.41 -9.17
C GLY A 53 16.49 -4.25 -7.76
N LEU A 54 16.35 -3.00 -7.29
CA LEU A 54 15.91 -2.72 -5.92
C LEU A 54 14.46 -2.30 -5.87
N ASN A 55 13.83 -2.54 -4.73
CA ASN A 55 12.54 -1.96 -4.40
C ASN A 55 12.72 -0.57 -3.81
N ILE A 56 11.65 0.18 -3.76
CA ILE A 56 11.64 1.48 -3.09
C ILE A 56 10.55 1.53 -2.03
N ARG A 57 10.80 2.36 -1.03
CA ARG A 57 9.79 2.83 -0.10
C ARG A 57 9.78 4.36 -0.24
N LEU A 58 8.67 4.91 -0.70
CA LEU A 58 8.53 6.35 -0.88
C LEU A 58 7.78 6.93 0.31
N GLU A 59 8.40 7.88 0.99
CA GLU A 59 7.79 8.58 2.10
C GLU A 59 7.72 10.08 1.79
N ILE A 60 6.53 10.63 1.86
CA ILE A 60 6.27 12.05 1.61
C ILE A 60 5.47 12.57 2.79
N ALA A 61 6.07 13.46 3.59
CA ALA A 61 5.41 14.09 4.74
C ALA A 61 4.69 13.07 5.63
N GLU A 62 5.30 11.91 5.84
CA GLU A 62 4.76 10.78 6.62
C GLU A 62 3.46 10.20 6.10
N PHE A 63 3.12 10.47 4.83
CA PHE A 63 1.88 9.98 4.23
C PHE A 63 1.77 8.45 4.28
N LEU A 64 2.80 7.75 3.84
CA LEU A 64 2.77 6.28 3.80
C LEU A 64 2.63 5.69 5.20
N LYS A 65 3.39 6.21 6.16
CA LYS A 65 3.30 5.79 7.54
C LYS A 65 1.89 5.96 8.10
N ASN A 66 1.27 7.12 7.85
CA ASN A 66 -0.09 7.39 8.31
C ASN A 66 -1.12 6.46 7.67
N GLN A 67 -0.97 6.16 6.38
CA GLN A 67 -1.84 5.21 5.68
C GLN A 67 -1.69 3.80 6.25
N GLU A 68 -0.47 3.39 6.54
CA GLU A 68 -0.20 2.09 7.15
C GLU A 68 -0.85 1.97 8.53
N GLU A 69 -0.76 3.01 9.35
CA GLU A 69 -1.39 3.03 10.66
C GLU A 69 -2.91 2.94 10.58
N MET A 70 -3.52 3.65 9.62
CA MET A 70 -4.96 3.58 9.40
C MET A 70 -5.40 2.17 9.03
N ILE A 71 -4.68 1.54 8.11
CA ILE A 71 -5.01 0.19 7.67
C ILE A 71 -4.79 -0.82 8.80
N GLU A 72 -3.71 -0.69 9.56
CA GLU A 72 -3.45 -1.59 10.69
C GLU A 72 -4.63 -1.60 11.68
N LYS A 73 -5.12 -0.42 12.05
CA LYS A 73 -6.27 -0.31 12.95
C LYS A 73 -7.54 -0.89 12.34
N TYR A 74 -7.80 -0.57 11.07
CA TYR A 74 -8.98 -1.05 10.38
C TYR A 74 -8.98 -2.58 10.26
N LEU A 75 -7.83 -3.19 10.00
CA LEU A 75 -7.74 -4.62 9.74
C LEU A 75 -7.84 -5.49 10.99
N VAL A 76 -7.64 -4.96 12.19
CA VAL A 76 -7.72 -5.77 13.41
C VAL A 76 -9.01 -6.58 13.48
N PRO A 77 -10.22 -5.98 13.41
CA PRO A 77 -11.45 -6.78 13.45
C PRO A 77 -11.66 -7.63 12.21
N VAL A 78 -11.15 -7.20 11.05
CA VAL A 78 -11.26 -7.99 9.82
C VAL A 78 -10.45 -9.29 9.96
N ILE A 79 -9.21 -9.19 10.44
CA ILE A 79 -8.33 -10.34 10.64
C ILE A 79 -8.94 -11.31 11.68
N GLU A 80 -9.49 -10.80 12.78
CA GLU A 80 -10.15 -11.63 13.78
C GLU A 80 -11.32 -12.41 13.18
N ARG A 81 -12.13 -11.72 12.37
CA ARG A 81 -13.27 -12.36 11.71
C ARG A 81 -12.82 -13.48 10.77
N ILE A 82 -11.76 -13.23 10.00
CA ILE A 82 -11.21 -14.24 9.09
C ILE A 82 -10.66 -15.43 9.87
N ARG A 83 -9.96 -15.19 10.97
CA ARG A 83 -9.44 -16.28 11.82
C ARG A 83 -10.55 -17.13 12.41
N ASN A 84 -11.66 -16.51 12.78
CA ASN A 84 -12.77 -17.22 13.40
C ASN A 84 -13.64 -17.98 12.39
N SER A 85 -13.87 -17.41 11.22
CA SER A 85 -14.79 -17.98 10.22
C SER A 85 -14.10 -18.61 9.02
N GLY A 86 -12.80 -18.39 8.85
CA GLY A 86 -12.03 -18.90 7.73
C GLY A 86 -12.04 -18.00 6.50
N ARG A 87 -12.90 -16.98 6.45
CA ARG A 87 -13.03 -16.09 5.29
C ARG A 87 -13.55 -14.73 5.70
N GLY A 88 -13.36 -13.75 4.81
CA GLY A 88 -13.88 -12.41 5.02
C GLY A 88 -13.49 -11.49 3.87
N GLN A 89 -13.88 -10.23 4.00
CA GLN A 89 -13.54 -9.22 3.02
C GLN A 89 -13.44 -7.86 3.66
N THR A 90 -12.77 -6.94 2.98
CA THR A 90 -12.69 -5.55 3.41
C THR A 90 -13.85 -4.74 2.83
N LYS A 91 -14.01 -3.53 3.35
CA LYS A 91 -14.80 -2.52 2.67
C LYS A 91 -14.06 -2.04 1.41
N ILE A 92 -14.70 -1.19 0.62
CA ILE A 92 -14.05 -0.51 -0.50
C ILE A 92 -12.90 0.35 0.05
N LEU A 93 -11.72 0.20 -0.55
CA LEU A 93 -10.52 0.93 -0.16
C LEU A 93 -9.97 1.67 -1.38
N ASP A 94 -9.64 2.93 -1.21
CA ASP A 94 -9.17 3.80 -2.29
C ASP A 94 -7.66 4.01 -2.25
N GLY A 95 -7.13 4.38 -3.39
CA GLY A 95 -5.77 4.87 -3.52
C GLY A 95 -4.71 3.88 -3.05
N VAL A 96 -3.86 4.33 -2.14
CA VAL A 96 -2.76 3.52 -1.60
C VAL A 96 -3.27 2.50 -0.59
N LEU A 97 -4.42 2.74 0.03
CA LEU A 97 -4.95 1.88 1.09
C LEU A 97 -5.20 0.45 0.63
N ILE A 98 -5.69 0.26 -0.60
CA ILE A 98 -5.96 -1.09 -1.11
C ILE A 98 -4.67 -1.92 -1.22
N LYS A 99 -3.58 -1.30 -1.64
CA LYS A 99 -2.29 -1.97 -1.77
C LYS A 99 -1.73 -2.35 -0.40
N ILE A 100 -1.78 -1.42 0.55
CA ILE A 100 -1.30 -1.67 1.91
C ILE A 100 -2.10 -2.80 2.56
N ALA A 101 -3.42 -2.76 2.43
CA ALA A 101 -4.29 -3.79 2.97
C ALA A 101 -4.03 -5.16 2.34
N LEU A 102 -3.81 -5.20 1.03
CA LEU A 102 -3.49 -6.45 0.32
C LEU A 102 -2.21 -7.08 0.86
N GLU A 103 -1.16 -6.29 0.99
CA GLU A 103 0.13 -6.76 1.52
C GLU A 103 -0.01 -7.26 2.96
N SER A 104 -0.74 -6.51 3.79
CA SER A 104 -0.97 -6.88 5.19
C SER A 104 -1.75 -8.18 5.33
N LEU A 105 -2.80 -8.35 4.54
CA LEU A 105 -3.62 -9.57 4.59
C LEU A 105 -2.88 -10.78 4.02
N ARG A 106 -2.07 -10.61 2.99
CA ARG A 106 -1.24 -11.70 2.47
C ARG A 106 -0.19 -12.14 3.48
N ALA A 107 0.39 -11.19 4.21
CA ALA A 107 1.33 -11.51 5.29
C ALA A 107 0.65 -12.24 6.45
N ALA A 108 -0.57 -11.83 6.80
CA ALA A 108 -1.32 -12.45 7.89
C ALA A 108 -1.85 -13.85 7.53
N PHE A 109 -2.14 -14.08 6.26
CA PHE A 109 -2.76 -15.33 5.78
C PHE A 109 -2.02 -15.91 4.58
N PRO A 110 -0.74 -16.30 4.75
CA PRO A 110 0.06 -16.80 3.63
C PRO A 110 -0.48 -18.10 3.03
N GLU A 111 -1.30 -18.84 3.78
CA GLU A 111 -1.91 -20.10 3.35
C GLU A 111 -3.29 -19.93 2.71
N LYS A 112 -3.79 -18.69 2.63
CA LYS A 112 -5.13 -18.44 2.08
C LYS A 112 -5.05 -17.68 0.77
N TYR A 113 -6.13 -17.77 0.00
CA TYR A 113 -6.33 -16.91 -1.16
C TYR A 113 -6.65 -15.49 -0.67
N VAL A 114 -5.88 -14.53 -1.15
CA VAL A 114 -6.07 -13.11 -0.85
C VAL A 114 -6.00 -12.35 -2.17
N GLY A 115 -7.11 -11.77 -2.59
CA GLY A 115 -7.17 -11.11 -3.89
C GLY A 115 -8.05 -9.89 -3.90
N ILE A 116 -7.81 -9.04 -4.90
CA ILE A 116 -8.60 -7.82 -5.12
C ILE A 116 -9.79 -8.14 -6.00
N LYS A 117 -10.96 -7.63 -5.61
CA LYS A 117 -12.18 -7.69 -6.39
C LYS A 117 -12.69 -6.27 -6.65
N SER A 118 -13.47 -6.13 -7.70
CA SER A 118 -14.13 -4.85 -8.02
C SER A 118 -15.60 -4.90 -7.62
N GLY A 119 -16.06 -3.84 -6.97
CA GLY A 119 -17.46 -3.66 -6.66
C GLY A 119 -18.25 -3.16 -7.89
N ARG A 120 -19.58 -3.04 -7.73
CA ARG A 120 -20.47 -2.61 -8.81
C ARG A 120 -20.12 -1.28 -9.42
N GLU A 121 -19.62 -0.35 -8.61
CA GLU A 121 -19.29 1.00 -9.06
C GLU A 121 -17.79 1.19 -9.31
N GLY A 122 -17.05 0.09 -9.46
CA GLY A 122 -15.64 0.13 -9.76
C GLY A 122 -14.72 0.26 -8.56
N GLY A 123 -15.27 0.43 -7.36
CA GLY A 123 -14.47 0.43 -6.14
C GLY A 123 -13.83 -0.92 -5.88
N LYS A 124 -12.69 -0.93 -5.24
CA LYS A 124 -11.94 -2.16 -5.00
C LYS A 124 -11.99 -2.57 -3.54
N PHE A 125 -12.03 -3.87 -3.32
CA PHE A 125 -11.97 -4.46 -1.99
C PHE A 125 -11.17 -5.76 -2.04
N ILE A 126 -10.80 -6.27 -0.88
CA ILE A 126 -10.01 -7.50 -0.79
C ILE A 126 -10.87 -8.61 -0.22
N VAL A 127 -10.78 -9.79 -0.82
CA VAL A 127 -11.40 -11.00 -0.28
C VAL A 127 -10.33 -11.96 0.19
N VAL A 128 -10.63 -12.62 1.30
CA VAL A 128 -9.78 -13.68 1.85
C VAL A 128 -10.63 -14.93 1.99
N ASN A 129 -10.15 -16.04 1.45
CA ASN A 129 -10.88 -17.30 1.47
C ASN A 129 -9.88 -18.46 1.42
N ASP A 130 -10.37 -19.66 1.59
CA ASP A 130 -9.53 -20.82 1.38
C ASP A 130 -9.23 -20.98 -0.10
N PHE A 131 -8.06 -21.51 -0.42
CA PHE A 131 -7.76 -21.89 -1.78
C PHE A 131 -8.70 -23.01 -2.18
N ASN A 132 -9.46 -22.81 -3.26
CA ASN A 132 -10.29 -23.83 -3.84
C ASN A 132 -10.41 -23.55 -5.34
N ARG A 133 -11.04 -24.48 -6.07
CA ARG A 133 -11.15 -24.39 -7.52
C ARG A 133 -11.89 -23.18 -8.03
N LYS A 134 -12.80 -22.63 -7.23
CA LYS A 134 -13.61 -21.47 -7.64
C LYS A 134 -12.88 -20.16 -7.47
N ASN A 135 -11.87 -20.13 -6.60
CA ASN A 135 -11.12 -18.92 -6.26
C ASN A 135 -9.70 -18.96 -6.79
N ALA A 136 -9.26 -20.08 -7.22
CA ALA A 136 -7.90 -20.25 -7.76
C ALA A 136 -7.77 -19.72 -9.18
#